data_6b4ec4577f7b3976910650403f0b800a
#
_entry.id   6b4ec4577f7b3976910650403f0b800a
#
_cell.length_a   1.000
_cell.length_b   1.000
_cell.length_c   1.000
_cell.angle_alpha   90.00
_cell.angle_beta   90.00
_cell.angle_gamma   90.00
#
_symmetry.space_group_name_H-M   'P 1'
#
loop_
_entity.id
_entity.type
_entity.pdbx_description
1 polymer ?
#
loop_
_entity_poly.entity_id
_entity_poly.type
_entity_poly.pdbx_seq_one_letter_code
_entity_poly.pdbx_strand_id
1 'polypeptide(L)'
;MTRNGNGSDVLGHGYYLEDLSVGMEASVSKKISNDDVLVFAELSGDVNPVHLNDDFAASTMFKKRIAHGFLTGSLFSTVLGTKLPGPGCIYLSQSMKFRAPVYIGDEVVATLKITALDAEKGRATLACICAVNGKPVLEGEAVMMVDRRSPRQ
;
A
#
# COMPACT_ATOMS: atom_id res chain seq x y z
N MET A 1 8.53 -5.58 24.67
CA MET A 1 8.33 -4.86 23.39
C MET A 1 7.09 -3.98 23.50
N THR A 2 7.24 -2.70 23.27
CA THR A 2 6.13 -1.77 23.28
C THR A 2 5.45 -1.76 21.90
N ARG A 3 4.13 -1.88 21.89
CA ARG A 3 3.36 -1.67 20.66
C ARG A 3 3.45 -0.20 20.25
N ASN A 4 3.63 0.04 18.97
CA ASN A 4 3.51 1.40 18.48
C ASN A 4 2.03 1.86 18.55
N GLY A 5 1.78 3.13 18.33
CA GLY A 5 0.44 3.70 18.47
C GLY A 5 -0.64 3.10 17.56
N ASN A 6 -0.30 2.21 16.65
CA ASN A 6 -1.22 1.53 15.74
C ASN A 6 -1.52 0.08 16.16
N GLY A 7 -1.09 -0.32 17.36
CA GLY A 7 -1.37 -1.66 17.87
C GLY A 7 -0.49 -2.77 17.31
N SER A 8 0.43 -2.46 16.40
CA SER A 8 1.42 -3.41 15.90
C SER A 8 2.78 -3.17 16.55
N ASP A 9 3.52 -4.23 16.70
CA ASP A 9 4.90 -4.19 17.15
C ASP A 9 5.80 -4.45 15.93
N VAL A 10 6.71 -3.54 15.65
CA VAL A 10 7.60 -3.62 14.48
C VAL A 10 8.48 -4.88 14.50
N LEU A 11 8.79 -5.37 15.69
CA LEU A 11 9.62 -6.57 15.89
C LEU A 11 8.83 -7.81 16.31
N GLY A 12 7.51 -7.69 16.48
CA GLY A 12 6.63 -8.75 16.92
C GLY A 12 5.44 -8.96 15.99
N HIS A 13 4.42 -9.61 16.51
CA HIS A 13 3.19 -9.87 15.78
C HIS A 13 2.28 -8.64 15.76
N GLY A 14 1.57 -8.42 14.65
CA GLY A 14 0.55 -7.39 14.51
C GLY A 14 -0.77 -7.82 15.18
N TYR A 15 -1.86 -7.29 14.64
CA TYR A 15 -3.21 -7.67 15.08
C TYR A 15 -3.50 -9.13 14.77
N TYR A 16 -4.19 -9.80 15.69
CA TYR A 16 -4.85 -11.07 15.41
C TYR A 16 -6.26 -10.81 14.89
N LEU A 17 -6.85 -11.80 14.25
CA LEU A 17 -8.19 -11.66 13.67
C LEU A 17 -9.22 -11.15 14.69
N GLU A 18 -9.15 -11.64 15.91
CA GLU A 18 -10.07 -11.28 16.99
C GLU A 18 -9.95 -9.81 17.43
N ASP A 19 -8.81 -9.17 17.11
CA ASP A 19 -8.56 -7.76 17.44
C ASP A 19 -9.16 -6.80 16.40
N LEU A 20 -9.52 -7.32 15.22
CA LEU A 20 -9.93 -6.49 14.09
C LEU A 20 -11.42 -6.16 14.13
N SER A 21 -11.75 -4.97 13.67
CA SER A 21 -13.14 -4.51 13.49
C SER A 21 -13.29 -3.80 12.17
N VAL A 22 -14.44 -3.94 11.54
CA VAL A 22 -14.80 -3.14 10.37
C VAL A 22 -14.75 -1.66 10.74
N GLY A 23 -14.13 -0.87 9.89
CA GLY A 23 -13.93 0.57 10.12
C GLY A 23 -12.55 0.95 10.66
N MET A 24 -11.75 -0.01 11.16
CA MET A 24 -10.35 0.27 11.50
C MET A 24 -9.58 0.71 10.28
N GLU A 25 -8.74 1.73 10.43
CA GLU A 25 -7.92 2.22 9.32
C GLU A 25 -6.51 2.57 9.78
N ALA A 26 -5.60 2.57 8.82
CA ALA A 26 -4.21 3.00 9.01
C ALA A 26 -3.71 3.64 7.73
N SER A 27 -2.69 4.49 7.85
CA SER A 27 -2.13 5.18 6.70
C SER A 27 -0.62 5.36 6.83
N VAL A 28 0.00 5.64 5.68
CA VAL A 28 1.41 6.01 5.56
C VAL A 28 1.52 7.09 4.51
N SER A 29 2.47 8.01 4.71
CA SER A 29 2.81 9.05 3.74
C SER A 29 4.22 8.83 3.21
N LYS A 30 4.40 9.04 1.92
CA LYS A 30 5.71 8.93 1.27
C LYS A 30 5.83 10.01 0.21
N LYS A 31 6.88 10.84 0.30
CA LYS A 31 7.28 11.71 -0.80
C LYS A 31 8.07 10.88 -1.80
N ILE A 32 7.59 10.82 -3.04
CA ILE A 32 8.26 10.05 -4.10
C ILE A 32 9.43 10.84 -4.65
N SER A 33 10.64 10.35 -4.40
CA SER A 33 11.86 10.98 -4.89
C SER A 33 12.31 10.39 -6.23
N ASN A 34 13.23 11.10 -6.90
CA ASN A 34 13.90 10.56 -8.07
C ASN A 34 14.64 9.25 -7.74
N ASP A 35 15.30 9.19 -6.58
CA ASP A 35 16.01 7.98 -6.15
C ASP A 35 15.06 6.80 -5.97
N ASP A 36 13.87 7.02 -5.43
CA ASP A 36 12.84 5.96 -5.32
C ASP A 36 12.50 5.36 -6.68
N VAL A 37 12.32 6.21 -7.68
CA VAL A 37 12.01 5.77 -9.06
C VAL A 37 13.18 5.00 -9.66
N LEU A 38 14.40 5.47 -9.47
CA LEU A 38 15.61 4.79 -9.99
C LEU A 38 15.81 3.42 -9.33
N VAL A 39 15.64 3.33 -8.01
CA VAL A 39 15.75 2.08 -7.26
C VAL A 39 14.66 1.10 -7.67
N PHE A 40 13.43 1.57 -7.83
CA PHE A 40 12.32 0.72 -8.28
C PHE A 40 12.56 0.19 -9.70
N ALA A 41 13.04 1.03 -10.61
CA ALA A 41 13.38 0.63 -11.97
C ALA A 41 14.46 -0.45 -11.98
N GLU A 42 15.49 -0.31 -11.18
CA GLU A 42 16.57 -1.29 -11.05
C GLU A 42 16.05 -2.61 -10.47
N LEU A 43 15.30 -2.53 -9.37
CA LEU A 43 14.77 -3.71 -8.68
C LEU A 43 13.80 -4.51 -9.55
N SER A 44 12.87 -3.82 -10.22
CA SER A 44 11.80 -4.45 -11.00
C SER A 44 12.21 -4.79 -12.44
N GLY A 45 13.22 -4.11 -12.98
CA GLY A 45 13.55 -4.15 -14.40
C GLY A 45 12.64 -3.30 -15.29
N ASP A 46 11.69 -2.57 -14.70
CA ASP A 46 10.79 -1.66 -15.45
C ASP A 46 11.51 -0.35 -15.74
N VAL A 47 12.21 -0.34 -16.85
CA VAL A 47 13.00 0.81 -17.33
C VAL A 47 12.24 1.61 -18.40
N ASN A 48 10.93 1.58 -18.40
CA ASN A 48 10.10 2.37 -19.31
C ASN A 48 10.53 3.84 -19.23
N PRO A 49 10.91 4.46 -20.36
CA PRO A 49 11.46 5.81 -20.35
C PRO A 49 10.50 6.89 -19.85
N VAL A 50 9.21 6.64 -19.77
CA VAL A 50 8.27 7.59 -19.16
C VAL A 50 8.59 7.84 -17.68
N HIS A 51 9.28 6.93 -17.03
CA HIS A 51 9.72 7.07 -15.64
C HIS A 51 11.13 7.66 -15.50
N LEU A 52 11.98 7.46 -16.51
CA LEU A 52 13.42 7.68 -16.40
C LEU A 52 13.98 8.81 -17.27
N ASN A 53 13.28 9.21 -18.33
CA ASN A 53 13.78 10.13 -19.33
C ASN A 53 12.88 11.35 -19.47
N ASP A 54 13.42 12.53 -19.12
CA ASP A 54 12.67 13.78 -19.15
C ASP A 54 12.17 14.14 -20.56
N ASP A 55 13.03 13.97 -21.57
CA ASP A 55 12.67 14.31 -22.96
C ASP A 55 11.56 13.39 -23.48
N PHE A 56 11.66 12.10 -23.19
CA PHE A 56 10.61 11.14 -23.55
C PHE A 56 9.30 11.50 -22.84
N ALA A 57 9.34 11.74 -21.53
CA ALA A 57 8.16 12.09 -20.74
C ALA A 57 7.51 13.37 -21.22
N ALA A 58 8.29 14.37 -21.63
CA ALA A 58 7.78 15.62 -22.18
C ALA A 58 6.95 15.43 -23.45
N SER A 59 7.22 14.38 -24.23
CA SER A 59 6.46 14.04 -25.43
C SER A 59 5.17 13.27 -25.16
N THR A 60 4.96 12.82 -23.92
CA THR A 60 3.75 12.08 -23.52
C THR A 60 2.65 13.02 -23.02
N MET A 61 1.46 12.46 -22.83
CA MET A 61 0.34 13.18 -22.21
C MET A 61 0.64 13.66 -20.80
N PHE A 62 1.58 13.05 -20.11
CA PHE A 62 1.97 13.39 -18.72
C PHE A 62 2.88 14.61 -18.65
N LYS A 63 3.62 14.92 -19.70
CA LYS A 63 4.54 16.07 -19.85
C LYS A 63 5.79 16.03 -18.96
N LYS A 64 5.77 15.28 -17.88
CA LYS A 64 6.88 15.08 -16.96
C LYS A 64 6.96 13.60 -16.59
N ARG A 65 8.13 13.20 -16.05
CA ARG A 65 8.33 11.83 -15.57
C ARG A 65 7.34 11.51 -14.45
N ILE A 66 6.74 10.33 -14.54
CA ILE A 66 5.81 9.81 -13.52
C ILE A 66 6.43 8.63 -12.79
N ALA A 67 6.00 8.42 -11.55
CA ALA A 67 6.35 7.24 -10.78
C ALA A 67 5.68 6.00 -11.38
N HIS A 68 6.33 4.85 -11.24
CA HIS A 68 5.72 3.56 -11.59
C HIS A 68 4.44 3.37 -10.77
N GLY A 69 3.39 2.88 -11.41
CA GLY A 69 2.14 2.58 -10.68
C GLY A 69 2.34 1.58 -9.55
N PHE A 70 3.16 0.55 -9.76
CA PHE A 70 3.48 -0.45 -8.73
C PHE A 70 4.35 0.11 -7.61
N LEU A 71 5.16 1.15 -7.85
CA LEU A 71 5.86 1.85 -6.78
C LEU A 71 4.85 2.52 -5.83
N THR A 72 3.90 3.25 -6.40
CA THR A 72 2.80 3.83 -5.62
C THR A 72 2.00 2.75 -4.88
N GLY A 73 1.66 1.67 -5.58
CA GLY A 73 0.92 0.53 -5.01
C GLY A 73 1.68 -0.20 -3.90
N SER A 74 3.00 -0.13 -3.89
CA SER A 74 3.80 -0.74 -2.83
C SER A 74 3.49 -0.16 -1.45
N LEU A 75 2.94 1.05 -1.38
CA LEU A 75 2.53 1.66 -0.13
C LEU A 75 1.35 0.94 0.51
N PHE A 76 0.50 0.27 -0.28
CA PHE A 76 -0.53 -0.61 0.28
C PHE A 76 0.10 -1.76 1.06
N SER A 77 1.13 -2.37 0.49
CA SER A 77 1.88 -3.43 1.15
C SER A 77 2.53 -2.94 2.46
N THR A 78 3.04 -1.72 2.47
CA THR A 78 3.63 -1.11 3.66
C THR A 78 2.63 -1.04 4.80
N VAL A 79 1.42 -0.52 4.53
CA VAL A 79 0.37 -0.41 5.56
C VAL A 79 -0.04 -1.81 6.03
N LEU A 80 -0.30 -2.73 5.10
CA LEU A 80 -0.77 -4.08 5.43
C LEU A 80 0.25 -4.85 6.26
N GLY A 81 1.51 -4.81 5.87
CA GLY A 81 2.56 -5.60 6.50
C GLY A 81 3.12 -5.03 7.79
N THR A 82 2.96 -3.72 8.02
CA THR A 82 3.58 -3.06 9.18
C THR A 82 2.60 -2.43 10.15
N LYS A 83 1.37 -2.15 9.72
CA LYS A 83 0.39 -1.42 10.53
C LYS A 83 -0.93 -2.14 10.71
N LEU A 84 -1.60 -2.56 9.65
CA LEU A 84 -2.95 -3.10 9.69
C LEU A 84 -3.17 -4.12 8.56
N PRO A 85 -3.27 -5.40 8.85
CA PRO A 85 -3.19 -6.10 10.14
C PRO A 85 -1.80 -6.11 10.78
N GLY A 86 -0.74 -5.81 10.03
CA GLY A 86 0.62 -5.81 10.52
C GLY A 86 1.32 -7.17 10.43
N PRO A 87 2.49 -7.33 11.07
CA PRO A 87 3.29 -8.55 10.96
C PRO A 87 2.49 -9.82 11.26
N GLY A 88 2.66 -10.84 10.44
CA GLY A 88 1.95 -12.12 10.53
C GLY A 88 0.84 -12.29 9.50
N CYS A 89 0.37 -11.21 8.87
CA CYS A 89 -0.64 -11.31 7.82
C CYS A 89 -0.03 -11.83 6.52
N ILE A 90 -0.87 -12.43 5.69
CA ILE A 90 -0.48 -12.96 4.38
C ILE A 90 -1.32 -12.27 3.31
N TYR A 91 -0.64 -11.73 2.30
CA TYR A 91 -1.29 -11.09 1.16
C TYR A 91 -1.90 -12.16 0.26
N LEU A 92 -3.22 -12.12 0.07
CA LEU A 92 -3.91 -13.07 -0.80
C LEU A 92 -4.25 -12.46 -2.15
N SER A 93 -4.77 -11.23 -2.17
CA SER A 93 -5.12 -10.56 -3.42
C SER A 93 -5.10 -9.05 -3.27
N GLN A 94 -4.92 -8.38 -4.41
CA GLN A 94 -4.96 -6.93 -4.52
C GLN A 94 -5.53 -6.54 -5.88
N SER A 95 -6.57 -5.73 -5.89
CA SER A 95 -6.95 -5.00 -7.09
C SER A 95 -6.35 -3.61 -7.08
N MET A 96 -6.08 -3.07 -8.24
CA MET A 96 -5.56 -1.71 -8.41
C MET A 96 -6.18 -1.05 -9.63
N LYS A 97 -6.64 0.18 -9.46
CA LYS A 97 -7.15 1.01 -10.52
C LYS A 97 -6.44 2.35 -10.47
N PHE A 98 -5.68 2.64 -11.50
CA PHE A 98 -4.87 3.86 -11.59
C PHE A 98 -5.75 5.00 -12.11
N ARG A 99 -5.93 6.04 -11.28
CA ARG A 99 -6.82 7.18 -11.57
C ARG A 99 -6.11 8.39 -12.12
N ALA A 100 -4.89 8.63 -11.65
CA ALA A 100 -4.09 9.79 -12.02
C ALA A 100 -2.60 9.50 -11.87
N PRO A 101 -1.73 10.21 -12.62
CA PRO A 101 -0.29 10.04 -12.49
C PRO A 101 0.22 10.56 -11.14
N VAL A 102 1.29 9.95 -10.65
CA VAL A 102 2.07 10.46 -9.53
C VAL A 102 3.38 10.99 -10.11
N TYR A 103 3.68 12.25 -9.87
CA TYR A 103 4.91 12.88 -10.33
C TYR A 103 6.01 12.77 -9.28
N ILE A 104 7.26 12.82 -9.74
CA ILE A 104 8.41 12.89 -8.83
C ILE A 104 8.27 14.17 -7.99
N GLY A 105 8.39 14.02 -6.67
CA GLY A 105 8.18 15.10 -5.72
C GLY A 105 6.81 15.13 -5.07
N ASP A 106 5.83 14.38 -5.60
CA ASP A 106 4.51 14.28 -4.98
C ASP A 106 4.58 13.51 -3.65
N GLU A 107 3.83 13.99 -2.67
CA GLU A 107 3.60 13.25 -1.44
C GLU A 107 2.35 12.40 -1.59
N VAL A 108 2.53 11.09 -1.47
CA VAL A 108 1.45 10.12 -1.58
C VAL A 108 1.03 9.69 -0.17
N VAL A 109 -0.26 9.76 0.11
CA VAL A 109 -0.85 9.24 1.34
C VAL A 109 -1.64 7.99 0.99
N ALA A 110 -1.22 6.85 1.53
CA ALA A 110 -1.94 5.60 1.39
C ALA A 110 -2.79 5.36 2.65
N THR A 111 -4.09 5.19 2.47
CA THR A 111 -5.03 4.92 3.56
C THR A 111 -5.77 3.63 3.27
N LEU A 112 -5.74 2.70 4.23
CA LEU A 112 -6.41 1.42 4.14
C LEU A 112 -7.41 1.28 5.29
N LYS A 113 -8.60 0.77 4.96
CA LYS A 113 -9.70 0.64 5.91
C LYS A 113 -10.33 -0.74 5.79
N ILE A 114 -10.51 -1.42 6.91
CA ILE A 114 -11.20 -2.71 6.96
C ILE A 114 -12.67 -2.51 6.62
N THR A 115 -13.12 -3.21 5.58
CA THR A 115 -14.51 -3.15 5.10
C THR A 115 -15.28 -4.43 5.36
N ALA A 116 -14.59 -5.57 5.51
CA ALA A 116 -15.21 -6.86 5.81
C ALA A 116 -14.25 -7.78 6.54
N LEU A 117 -14.82 -8.63 7.38
CA LEU A 117 -14.09 -9.69 8.10
C LEU A 117 -14.83 -11.00 7.89
N ASP A 118 -14.08 -12.04 7.51
CA ASP A 118 -14.58 -13.42 7.43
C ASP A 118 -13.93 -14.22 8.55
N ALA A 119 -14.65 -14.34 9.67
CA ALA A 119 -14.13 -15.04 10.85
C ALA A 119 -13.95 -16.55 10.59
N GLU A 120 -14.72 -17.10 9.68
CA GLU A 120 -14.64 -18.53 9.34
C GLU A 120 -13.38 -18.83 8.55
N LYS A 121 -13.08 -18.04 7.54
CA LYS A 121 -11.90 -18.23 6.68
C LYS A 121 -10.63 -17.55 7.21
N GLY A 122 -10.77 -16.71 8.23
CA GLY A 122 -9.62 -15.96 8.77
C GLY A 122 -9.15 -14.85 7.84
N ARG A 123 -10.07 -14.11 7.22
CA ARG A 123 -9.73 -13.10 6.21
C ARG A 123 -10.26 -11.73 6.56
N ALA A 124 -9.48 -10.73 6.21
CA ALA A 124 -9.86 -9.32 6.27
C ALA A 124 -9.80 -8.73 4.85
N THR A 125 -10.83 -7.95 4.51
CA THR A 125 -10.89 -7.19 3.28
C THR A 125 -10.68 -5.72 3.61
N LEU A 126 -9.81 -5.04 2.88
CA LEU A 126 -9.50 -3.63 3.11
C LEU A 126 -9.67 -2.84 1.81
N ALA A 127 -10.37 -1.70 1.92
CA ALA A 127 -10.36 -0.70 0.86
C ALA A 127 -9.04 0.08 0.93
N CYS A 128 -8.40 0.28 -0.22
CA CYS A 128 -7.08 0.86 -0.33
C CYS A 128 -7.14 2.08 -1.25
N ILE A 129 -6.65 3.23 -0.77
CA ILE A 129 -6.59 4.47 -1.55
C ILE A 129 -5.23 5.13 -1.36
N CYS A 130 -4.58 5.49 -2.48
CA CYS A 130 -3.49 6.45 -2.48
C CYS A 130 -4.01 7.78 -3.01
N ALA A 131 -3.66 8.88 -2.34
CA ALA A 131 -4.04 10.22 -2.72
C ALA A 131 -2.84 11.17 -2.73
N VAL A 132 -2.87 12.14 -3.63
CA VAL A 132 -1.92 13.28 -3.68
C VAL A 132 -2.75 14.55 -3.56
N ASN A 133 -2.40 15.40 -2.61
CA ASN A 133 -3.16 16.63 -2.32
C ASN A 133 -4.66 16.38 -2.14
N GLY A 134 -5.02 15.27 -1.48
CA GLY A 134 -6.39 14.88 -1.23
C GLY A 134 -7.13 14.25 -2.42
N LYS A 135 -6.50 14.14 -3.59
CA LYS A 135 -7.13 13.54 -4.79
C LYS A 135 -6.68 12.10 -4.97
N PRO A 136 -7.61 11.14 -5.11
CA PRO A 136 -7.26 9.75 -5.36
C PRO A 136 -6.45 9.59 -6.66
N VAL A 137 -5.32 8.89 -6.55
CA VAL A 137 -4.46 8.54 -7.70
C VAL A 137 -4.47 7.04 -7.97
N LEU A 138 -4.75 6.24 -6.94
CA LEU A 138 -4.80 4.78 -7.01
C LEU A 138 -5.83 4.27 -6.01
N GLU A 139 -6.71 3.39 -6.46
CA GLU A 139 -7.75 2.76 -5.63
C GLU A 139 -7.74 1.26 -5.83
N GLY A 140 -8.09 0.53 -4.80
CA GLY A 140 -8.23 -0.92 -4.90
C GLY A 140 -8.74 -1.56 -3.63
N GLU A 141 -8.65 -2.88 -3.63
CA GLU A 141 -9.10 -3.71 -2.53
C GLU A 141 -8.09 -4.82 -2.28
N ALA A 142 -7.74 -5.03 -1.02
CA ALA A 142 -6.86 -6.09 -0.58
C ALA A 142 -7.63 -7.13 0.24
N VAL A 143 -7.26 -8.40 0.06
CA VAL A 143 -7.73 -9.49 0.91
C VAL A 143 -6.51 -10.11 1.58
N MET A 144 -6.56 -10.19 2.91
CA MET A 144 -5.47 -10.67 3.74
C MET A 144 -5.91 -11.88 4.54
N MET A 145 -5.02 -12.86 4.68
CA MET A 145 -5.16 -13.90 5.68
C MET A 145 -4.55 -13.40 6.97
N VAL A 146 -5.29 -13.52 8.08
CA VAL A 146 -4.88 -13.00 9.38
C VAL A 146 -4.86 -14.13 10.40
N ASP A 147 -3.78 -14.20 11.18
CA ASP A 147 -3.64 -15.21 12.23
C ASP A 147 -4.70 -15.05 13.30
N ARG A 148 -5.12 -16.18 13.85
CA ARG A 148 -5.98 -16.26 15.03
C ARG A 148 -5.13 -16.44 16.29
N ARG A 149 -5.61 -15.89 17.40
CA ARG A 149 -4.99 -16.14 18.71
C ARG A 149 -5.11 -17.60 19.12
N SER A 150 -6.27 -18.16 18.79
CA SER A 150 -6.58 -19.55 19.09
C SER A 150 -6.83 -20.30 17.79
N PRO A 151 -6.11 -21.40 17.53
CA PRO A 151 -6.38 -22.25 16.37
C PRO A 151 -7.83 -22.74 16.38
N ARG A 152 -8.39 -23.00 15.19
CA ARG A 152 -9.67 -23.71 15.08
C ARG A 152 -9.54 -25.09 15.73
N GLN A 153 -10.52 -25.40 16.55
CA GLN A 153 -10.70 -26.78 17.05
C GLN A 153 -11.35 -27.65 15.99
#